data_538070df0d02ba62e8953ccd0447f703
#
_entry.id   538070df0d02ba62e8953ccd0447f703
#
_cell.length_a   1.000
_cell.length_b   1.000
_cell.length_c   1.000
_cell.angle_alpha   90.00
_cell.angle_beta   90.00
_cell.angle_gamma   90.00
#
_symmetry.space_group_name_H-M   'P 1'
#
loop_
_entity.id
_entity.type
_entity.pdbx_description
1 polymer ?
#
loop_
_entity_poly.entity_id
_entity_poly.type
_entity_poly.pdbx_seq_one_letter_code
_entity_poly.pdbx_strand_id
1 'polypeptide(L)' 'MSQVYNPEAEVIAQIERLELDARDIRRRIDHAHTQADRRVLNKQLEEIKNDIVRLQARVR' A
#
# COMPACT_ATOMS: atom_id res chain seq x y z
N MET A 1 -21.40 -6.42 -25.38
CA MET A 1 -21.03 -5.12 -24.83
C MET A 1 -19.56 -5.08 -24.47
N SER A 2 -18.83 -4.14 -24.99
CA SER A 2 -17.41 -4.07 -24.74
C SER A 2 -17.13 -3.26 -23.49
N GLN A 3 -16.29 -3.82 -22.63
CA GLN A 3 -15.77 -3.06 -21.51
C GLN A 3 -14.53 -2.33 -21.96
N VAL A 4 -14.50 -1.05 -21.72
CA VAL A 4 -13.31 -0.27 -22.03
C VAL A 4 -12.32 -0.48 -20.89
N TYR A 5 -11.17 -1.02 -21.21
CA TYR A 5 -10.09 -1.16 -20.26
C TYR A 5 -9.60 0.23 -19.86
N ASN A 6 -9.60 0.50 -18.56
CA ASN A 6 -9.14 1.77 -18.03
C ASN A 6 -7.93 1.54 -17.12
N PRO A 7 -6.71 1.75 -17.64
CA PRO A 7 -5.51 1.55 -16.81
C PRO A 7 -5.45 2.46 -15.59
N GLU A 8 -6.02 3.66 -15.69
CA GLU A 8 -6.06 4.58 -14.55
C GLU A 8 -6.89 4.03 -13.41
N ALA A 9 -8.08 3.49 -13.72
CA ALA A 9 -8.94 2.90 -12.71
C ALA A 9 -8.26 1.71 -12.04
N GLU A 10 -7.51 0.93 -12.79
CA GLU A 10 -6.78 -0.19 -12.25
C GLU A 10 -5.68 0.26 -11.30
N VAL A 11 -4.94 1.30 -11.66
CA VAL A 11 -3.91 1.86 -10.79
C VAL A 11 -4.52 2.41 -9.51
N ILE A 12 -5.64 3.12 -9.61
CA ILE A 12 -6.34 3.65 -8.44
C ILE A 12 -6.76 2.51 -7.51
N ALA A 13 -7.28 1.42 -8.06
CA ALA A 13 -7.66 0.26 -7.27
C ALA A 13 -6.46 -0.35 -6.54
N GLN A 14 -5.32 -0.41 -7.20
CA GLN A 14 -4.08 -0.89 -6.56
C GLN A 14 -3.64 0.03 -5.43
N ILE A 15 -3.73 1.33 -5.63
CA ILE A 15 -3.39 2.30 -4.59
C ILE A 15 -4.29 2.11 -3.37
N GLU A 16 -5.59 1.97 -3.60
CA GLU A 16 -6.54 1.76 -2.51
C GLU A 16 -6.24 0.49 -1.72
N ARG A 17 -5.90 -0.58 -2.43
CA ARG A 17 -5.52 -1.83 -1.80
C ARG A 17 -4.26 -1.68 -0.95
N LEU A 18 -3.26 -0.99 -1.48
CA LEU A 18 -2.02 -0.74 -0.75
C LEU A 18 -2.26 0.15 0.48
N GLU A 19 -3.17 1.09 0.38
CA GLU A 19 -3.54 1.92 1.53
C GLU A 19 -4.20 1.11 2.64
N LEU A 20 -5.01 0.12 2.28
CA LEU A 20 -5.59 -0.78 3.26
C LEU A 20 -4.51 -1.66 3.91
N ASP A 21 -3.57 -2.14 3.10
CA ASP A 21 -2.45 -2.92 3.60
C ASP A 21 -1.59 -2.10 4.56
N ALA A 22 -1.34 -0.85 4.22
CA ALA A 22 -0.59 0.06 5.08
C ALA A 22 -1.29 0.27 6.43
N ARG A 23 -2.61 0.41 6.39
CA ARG A 23 -3.39 0.57 7.62
C ARG A 23 -3.28 -0.66 8.50
N ASP A 24 -3.36 -1.84 7.90
CA ASP A 24 -3.24 -3.10 8.62
C ASP A 24 -1.85 -3.24 9.25
N ILE A 25 -0.81 -2.88 8.52
CA ILE A 25 0.55 -2.95 9.03
C ILE A 25 0.74 -1.97 10.19
N ARG A 26 0.21 -0.76 10.09
CA ARG A 26 0.28 0.20 11.19
C ARG A 26 -0.36 -0.34 12.46
N ARG A 27 -1.48 -1.04 12.32
CA ARG A 27 -2.13 -1.68 13.45
C ARG A 27 -1.25 -2.75 14.06
N ARG A 28 -0.59 -3.55 13.22
CA ARG A 28 0.34 -4.58 13.69
C ARG A 28 1.55 -3.99 14.41
N ILE A 29 2.03 -2.84 13.94
CA ILE A 29 3.12 -2.15 14.60
C ILE A 29 2.71 -1.76 16.02
N ASP A 30 1.49 -1.24 16.18
CA ASP A 30 0.99 -0.85 17.49
C ASP A 30 0.89 -2.01 18.46
N HIS A 31 0.69 -3.22 17.96
CA HIS A 31 0.57 -4.43 18.76
C HIS A 31 1.83 -5.28 18.78
N ALA A 32 2.91 -4.81 18.17
CA ALA A 32 4.16 -5.58 18.12
C ALA A 32 4.78 -5.69 19.50
N HIS A 33 5.20 -6.90 19.86
CA HIS A 33 5.74 -7.16 21.19
C HIS A 33 7.23 -6.93 21.28
N THR A 34 7.95 -7.00 20.16
CA THR A 34 9.40 -6.85 20.15
C THR A 34 9.82 -5.76 19.18
N GLN A 35 11.03 -5.24 19.42
CA GLN A 35 11.62 -4.26 18.53
C GLN A 35 11.95 -4.86 17.16
N ALA A 36 12.34 -6.13 17.14
CA ALA A 36 12.63 -6.82 15.89
C ALA A 36 11.40 -6.91 15.01
N ASP A 37 10.26 -7.27 15.59
CA ASP A 37 9.00 -7.32 14.86
C ASP A 37 8.60 -5.94 14.32
N ARG A 38 8.80 -4.93 15.14
CA ARG A 38 8.49 -3.56 14.76
C ARG A 38 9.34 -3.10 13.58
N ARG A 39 10.62 -3.45 13.57
CA ARG A 39 11.52 -3.11 12.46
C ARG A 39 11.07 -3.75 11.15
N VAL A 40 10.69 -5.02 11.19
CA VAL A 40 10.21 -5.73 10.01
C VAL A 40 8.95 -5.06 9.47
N LEU A 41 8.01 -4.76 10.35
CA LEU A 41 6.76 -4.14 9.96
C LEU A 41 6.98 -2.71 9.43
N ASN A 42 7.87 -1.94 10.07
CA ASN A 42 8.19 -0.60 9.59
C ASN A 42 8.81 -0.64 8.20
N LYS A 43 9.65 -1.63 7.93
CA LYS A 43 10.24 -1.79 6.60
C LYS A 43 9.17 -2.12 5.57
N GLN A 44 8.24 -3.00 5.90
CA GLN A 44 7.13 -3.34 5.03
C GLN A 44 6.26 -2.12 4.74
N LEU A 45 5.97 -1.33 5.77
CA LEU A 45 5.20 -0.11 5.62
C LEU A 45 5.89 0.87 4.68
N GLU A 46 7.20 1.04 4.83
CA GLU A 46 7.98 1.93 3.98
C GLU A 46 7.92 1.49 2.51
N GLU A 47 8.03 0.20 2.26
CA GLU A 47 7.93 -0.35 0.92
C GLU A 47 6.56 -0.10 0.31
N ILE A 48 5.50 -0.27 1.09
CA ILE A 48 4.13 0.00 0.62
C ILE A 48 3.96 1.49 0.31
N LYS A 49 4.45 2.37 1.16
CA LYS A 49 4.38 3.81 0.93
C LYS A 49 5.08 4.21 -0.36
N ASN A 50 6.26 3.62 -0.61
CA ASN A 50 7.00 3.89 -1.84
C ASN A 50 6.25 3.41 -3.07
N ASP A 51 5.60 2.27 -2.97
CA ASP A 51 4.80 1.73 -4.07
C ASP A 51 3.60 2.64 -4.36
N ILE A 52 2.95 3.14 -3.32
CA ILE A 52 1.83 4.07 -3.48
C ILE A 52 2.29 5.33 -4.20
N VAL A 53 3.42 5.90 -3.80
CA VAL A 53 3.96 7.10 -4.44
C VAL A 53 4.24 6.85 -5.91
N ARG A 54 4.82 5.70 -6.23
CA ARG A 54 5.10 5.35 -7.62
C ARG A 54 3.83 5.22 -8.45
N LEU A 55 2.81 4.59 -7.88
CA LEU A 55 1.54 4.43 -8.57
C LEU A 55 0.82 5.77 -8.73
N GLN A 56 0.87 6.62 -7.72
CA GLN A 56 0.28 7.95 -7.79
C GLN A 56 0.89 8.79 -8.90
N ALA A 57 2.18 8.60 -9.16
CA ALA A 57 2.85 9.32 -10.24
C ALA A 57 2.33 8.93 -11.63
N ARG A 58 1.72 7.76 -11.75
CA ARG A 58 1.13 7.31 -13.01
C ARG A 58 -0.26 7.87 -13.27
N VAL A 59 -0.93 8.30 -12.22
CA VAL A 59 -2.30 8.80 -12.31
C VAL A 59 -2.27 10.30 -12.17
N ARG A 60 -2.28 10.97 -13.32
CA ARG A 60 -2.29 12.43 -13.34
C ARG A 60 -3.27 12.97 -14.33
#